data_444bf3a6678970b409f2d52d12c0fc19
#
_entry.id   444bf3a6678970b409f2d52d12c0fc19
#
_cell.length_a   1.000
_cell.length_b   1.000
_cell.length_c   1.000
_cell.angle_alpha   90.00
_cell.angle_beta   90.00
_cell.angle_gamma   90.00
#
_symmetry.space_group_name_H-M   'P 1'
#
loop_
_entity.id
_entity.type
_entity.pdbx_description
1 polymer ?
#
loop_
_entity_poly.entity_id
_entity_poly.type
_entity_poly.pdbx_seq_one_letter_code
_entity_poly.pdbx_strand_id
1 'polypeptide(L)'
;NRRMPEAVEPLFFVVDEKQNSCDLTDKGTAWLAKQVNQDDLFVLPDITSQLSALENEKGLSEEDRLNKKDEMLTHYAVQSERVHTLQQLLKAYCMFNKDDEYVVIDGEVKIVDEQTGRIMEGRRWSDGLHQAVEAKEHVRVEAATQTFATITLQNYFRMYHKLAGMTGTAVTEAGEFWDIYKLDVVEIPTNRPVQRKDLDDRVYKTAREKYNAVIDEIVELRNNGRPVLVGTTSVEISELLSRMLKMRNIPHQVLNAKLHQKEADIVALAGQSNMGKVTITDEEGNERVEERLLGAVTIATNMAGRGTDIKLSPEVKAAGGLAIIGTERHESRRVDRQLRGRAGRQGDPGSSVFYVSLEDKLMRLFASERIASVMDKLGFKEGERIESSMVTNAIERAQKKVEENNFGIRKRLLEYDDVMNKQRTVIYEKRRHALMGERIGMDIANLIWDRVTSIIDNNDYVGVREELLKVLAIECPFTESEFKTREPGQLEEKTFQHAMETFTRKTERICQQALPVIKQVYENQGHIFSRIVVPITDGKQVYQLPCDLKEAYDTECRSVVKQFEKVIMLRIIDDSWKENLRQLDELKHS
;
A
#
# COMPACT_ATOMS: atom_id res chain seq x y z
N ASN A 1 -32.02 -6.14 0.38
CA ASN A 1 -31.42 -7.38 0.93
C ASN A 1 -32.27 -8.65 0.76
N ARG A 2 -33.64 -8.60 0.77
CA ARG A 2 -34.48 -9.81 0.58
C ARG A 2 -34.53 -10.33 -0.87
N ARG A 3 -34.28 -9.50 -1.88
CA ARG A 3 -34.27 -9.87 -3.31
C ARG A 3 -32.86 -10.07 -3.89
N MET A 4 -31.84 -9.99 -3.06
CA MET A 4 -30.45 -10.14 -3.50
C MET A 4 -30.16 -11.52 -4.13
N PRO A 5 -30.59 -12.65 -3.55
CA PRO A 5 -30.39 -13.97 -4.14
C PRO A 5 -31.02 -14.11 -5.53
N GLU A 6 -32.23 -13.60 -5.71
CA GLU A 6 -32.95 -13.64 -7.00
C GLU A 6 -32.27 -12.78 -8.08
N ALA A 7 -31.62 -11.68 -7.69
CA ALA A 7 -30.90 -10.79 -8.59
C ALA A 7 -29.52 -11.35 -8.98
N VAL A 8 -28.88 -12.12 -8.12
CA VAL A 8 -27.54 -12.71 -8.33
C VAL A 8 -27.61 -14.00 -9.17
N GLU A 9 -28.67 -14.77 -9.07
CA GLU A 9 -28.84 -16.06 -9.77
C GLU A 9 -28.58 -16.02 -11.29
N PRO A 10 -28.99 -14.99 -12.07
CA PRO A 10 -28.73 -14.93 -13.50
C PRO A 10 -27.31 -14.47 -13.86
N LEU A 11 -26.53 -13.93 -12.92
CA LEU A 11 -25.24 -13.31 -13.17
C LEU A 11 -24.10 -14.33 -13.17
N PHE A 12 -23.01 -14.01 -13.87
CA PHE A 12 -21.79 -14.82 -13.86
C PHE A 12 -20.79 -14.39 -12.77
N PHE A 13 -20.81 -13.12 -12.39
CA PHE A 13 -19.98 -12.55 -11.32
C PHE A 13 -20.71 -11.39 -10.64
N VAL A 14 -20.25 -11.04 -9.44
CA VAL A 14 -20.77 -9.94 -8.63
C VAL A 14 -19.58 -9.06 -8.20
N VAL A 15 -19.77 -7.74 -8.32
CA VAL A 15 -18.79 -6.74 -7.85
C VAL A 15 -19.34 -6.07 -6.60
N ASP A 16 -18.58 -6.11 -5.51
CA ASP A 16 -18.85 -5.34 -4.29
C ASP A 16 -17.87 -4.16 -4.18
N GLU A 17 -18.32 -2.99 -4.60
CA GLU A 17 -17.52 -1.76 -4.54
C GLU A 17 -17.18 -1.34 -3.11
N LYS A 18 -17.96 -1.75 -2.08
CA LYS A 18 -17.69 -1.43 -0.68
C LYS A 18 -16.55 -2.25 -0.11
N GLN A 19 -16.49 -3.53 -0.49
CA GLN A 19 -15.46 -4.46 -0.05
C GLN A 19 -14.28 -4.53 -1.03
N ASN A 20 -14.39 -3.83 -2.16
CA ASN A 20 -13.39 -3.87 -3.24
C ASN A 20 -13.11 -5.31 -3.69
N SER A 21 -14.17 -6.12 -3.84
CA SER A 21 -14.11 -7.51 -4.27
C SER A 21 -14.90 -7.77 -5.54
N CYS A 22 -14.48 -8.77 -6.29
CA CYS A 22 -15.17 -9.28 -7.46
C CYS A 22 -15.16 -10.82 -7.39
N ASP A 23 -16.34 -11.40 -7.25
CA ASP A 23 -16.49 -12.83 -7.01
C ASP A 23 -17.34 -13.49 -8.10
N LEU A 24 -16.95 -14.70 -8.53
CA LEU A 24 -17.75 -15.52 -9.43
C LEU A 24 -18.97 -16.07 -8.68
N THR A 25 -20.08 -16.16 -9.42
CA THR A 25 -21.24 -16.93 -8.97
C THR A 25 -21.05 -18.41 -9.35
N ASP A 26 -21.90 -19.31 -8.77
CA ASP A 26 -21.89 -20.72 -9.14
C ASP A 26 -22.11 -20.91 -10.66
N LYS A 27 -22.96 -20.08 -11.27
CA LYS A 27 -23.20 -20.06 -12.71
C LYS A 27 -21.95 -19.63 -13.50
N GLY A 28 -21.19 -18.65 -12.99
CA GLY A 28 -19.95 -18.18 -13.59
C GLY A 28 -18.88 -19.26 -13.55
N THR A 29 -18.72 -19.92 -12.41
CA THR A 29 -17.79 -21.03 -12.23
C THR A 29 -18.12 -22.21 -13.16
N ALA A 30 -19.39 -22.62 -13.23
CA ALA A 30 -19.83 -23.69 -14.11
C ALA A 30 -19.67 -23.34 -15.61
N TRP A 31 -19.87 -22.08 -15.98
CA TRP A 31 -19.66 -21.63 -17.35
C TRP A 31 -18.17 -21.68 -17.75
N LEU A 32 -17.29 -21.19 -16.88
CA LEU A 32 -15.84 -21.24 -17.10
C LEU A 32 -15.32 -22.67 -17.19
N ALA A 33 -15.76 -23.56 -16.29
CA ALA A 33 -15.41 -24.97 -16.28
C ALA A 33 -15.74 -25.65 -17.62
N LYS A 34 -16.92 -25.34 -18.20
CA LYS A 34 -17.31 -25.82 -19.54
C LYS A 34 -16.42 -25.30 -20.66
N GLN A 35 -15.98 -24.04 -20.61
CA GLN A 35 -15.10 -23.44 -21.63
C GLN A 35 -13.73 -24.12 -21.66
N VAL A 36 -13.25 -24.58 -20.52
CA VAL A 36 -11.92 -25.19 -20.37
C VAL A 36 -11.97 -26.73 -20.44
N ASN A 37 -13.17 -27.32 -20.55
CA ASN A 37 -13.40 -28.78 -20.52
C ASN A 37 -12.84 -29.48 -19.26
N GLN A 38 -12.86 -28.81 -18.10
CA GLN A 38 -12.41 -29.36 -16.80
C GLN A 38 -13.37 -28.89 -15.73
N ASP A 39 -14.21 -29.78 -15.24
CA ASP A 39 -15.30 -29.44 -14.32
C ASP A 39 -14.83 -28.95 -12.95
N ASP A 40 -13.65 -29.35 -12.48
CA ASP A 40 -13.13 -29.05 -11.14
C ASP A 40 -12.03 -27.97 -11.14
N LEU A 41 -11.78 -27.29 -12.25
CA LEU A 41 -10.61 -26.43 -12.42
C LEU A 41 -10.58 -25.23 -11.45
N PHE A 42 -11.74 -24.72 -11.08
CA PHE A 42 -11.91 -23.50 -10.26
C PHE A 42 -12.68 -23.77 -8.97
N VAL A 43 -12.74 -25.01 -8.53
CA VAL A 43 -13.39 -25.41 -7.27
C VAL A 43 -12.31 -25.84 -6.28
N LEU A 44 -12.31 -25.22 -5.10
CA LEU A 44 -11.41 -25.65 -4.01
C LEU A 44 -11.93 -26.95 -3.42
N PRO A 45 -11.12 -28.02 -3.39
CA PRO A 45 -11.50 -29.26 -2.72
C PRO A 45 -11.59 -29.04 -1.21
N ASP A 46 -12.55 -29.69 -0.57
CA ASP A 46 -12.64 -29.70 0.90
C ASP A 46 -11.52 -30.58 1.48
N ILE A 47 -10.35 -29.97 1.64
CA ILE A 47 -9.15 -30.66 2.12
C ILE A 47 -9.30 -31.18 3.54
N THR A 48 -10.10 -30.49 4.38
CA THR A 48 -10.32 -30.89 5.78
C THR A 48 -11.04 -32.22 5.85
N SER A 49 -12.12 -32.39 5.10
CA SER A 49 -12.87 -33.64 5.02
C SER A 49 -12.06 -34.75 4.37
N GLN A 50 -11.28 -34.43 3.33
CA GLN A 50 -10.41 -35.41 2.65
C GLN A 50 -9.26 -35.89 3.54
N LEU A 51 -8.61 -35.02 4.28
CA LEU A 51 -7.57 -35.41 5.25
C LEU A 51 -8.13 -36.23 6.39
N SER A 52 -9.29 -35.87 6.93
CA SER A 52 -9.96 -36.65 7.98
C SER A 52 -10.39 -38.04 7.48
N ALA A 53 -10.83 -38.14 6.23
CA ALA A 53 -11.13 -39.44 5.60
C ALA A 53 -9.87 -40.30 5.44
N LEU A 54 -8.76 -39.71 5.03
CA LEU A 54 -7.47 -40.39 4.89
C LEU A 54 -6.92 -40.89 6.24
N GLU A 55 -7.09 -40.11 7.32
CA GLU A 55 -6.68 -40.54 8.67
C GLU A 55 -7.50 -41.72 9.19
N ASN A 56 -8.77 -41.80 8.79
CA ASN A 56 -9.68 -42.88 9.18
C ASN A 56 -9.62 -44.10 8.26
N GLU A 57 -8.88 -44.07 7.16
CA GLU A 57 -8.74 -45.19 6.20
C GLU A 57 -7.90 -46.33 6.81
N LYS A 58 -8.56 -47.45 7.08
CA LYS A 58 -7.94 -48.65 7.66
C LYS A 58 -7.27 -49.47 6.56
N GLY A 59 -5.93 -49.72 6.68
CA GLY A 59 -5.22 -50.62 5.80
C GLY A 59 -4.11 -49.99 4.95
N LEU A 60 -3.87 -48.73 5.07
CA LEU A 60 -2.75 -48.03 4.44
C LEU A 60 -1.48 -48.11 5.29
N SER A 61 -0.32 -48.32 4.65
CA SER A 61 0.97 -48.15 5.32
C SER A 61 1.17 -46.65 5.70
N GLU A 62 2.02 -46.42 6.69
CA GLU A 62 2.31 -45.01 7.12
C GLU A 62 2.96 -44.18 5.99
N GLU A 63 3.78 -44.83 5.18
CA GLU A 63 4.44 -44.26 4.00
C GLU A 63 3.43 -43.91 2.88
N ASP A 64 2.50 -44.84 2.58
CA ASP A 64 1.44 -44.58 1.59
C ASP A 64 0.48 -43.47 2.03
N ARG A 65 0.22 -43.36 3.34
CA ARG A 65 -0.61 -42.28 3.92
C ARG A 65 0.07 -40.93 3.80
N LEU A 66 1.37 -40.83 4.07
CA LEU A 66 2.17 -39.63 3.89
C LEU A 66 2.19 -39.19 2.41
N ASN A 67 2.45 -40.12 1.50
CA ASN A 67 2.48 -39.84 0.06
C ASN A 67 1.11 -39.32 -0.45
N LYS A 68 0.01 -39.97 -0.05
CA LYS A 68 -1.34 -39.51 -0.41
C LYS A 68 -1.66 -38.13 0.18
N LYS A 69 -1.20 -37.87 1.40
CA LYS A 69 -1.37 -36.54 2.05
C LYS A 69 -0.61 -35.46 1.27
N ASP A 70 0.62 -35.72 0.87
CA ASP A 70 1.44 -34.82 0.08
C ASP A 70 0.85 -34.55 -1.32
N GLU A 71 0.30 -35.59 -1.96
CA GLU A 71 -0.41 -35.44 -3.23
C GLU A 71 -1.67 -34.56 -3.08
N MET A 72 -2.48 -34.79 -2.03
CA MET A 72 -3.67 -33.97 -1.75
C MET A 72 -3.32 -32.52 -1.46
N LEU A 73 -2.28 -32.28 -0.65
CA LEU A 73 -1.80 -30.93 -0.33
C LEU A 73 -1.27 -30.22 -1.57
N THR A 74 -0.52 -30.93 -2.42
CA THR A 74 0.00 -30.39 -3.68
C THR A 74 -1.13 -30.05 -4.64
N HIS A 75 -2.12 -30.94 -4.77
CA HIS A 75 -3.29 -30.68 -5.60
C HIS A 75 -4.10 -29.47 -5.11
N TYR A 76 -4.32 -29.37 -3.79
CA TYR A 76 -4.98 -28.23 -3.18
C TYR A 76 -4.22 -26.92 -3.44
N ALA A 77 -2.91 -26.90 -3.27
CA ALA A 77 -2.08 -25.73 -3.52
C ALA A 77 -2.20 -25.24 -4.97
N VAL A 78 -2.15 -26.14 -5.94
CA VAL A 78 -2.32 -25.82 -7.36
C VAL A 78 -3.71 -25.28 -7.67
N GLN A 79 -4.76 -25.86 -7.09
CA GLN A 79 -6.14 -25.36 -7.29
C GLN A 79 -6.35 -24.02 -6.62
N SER A 80 -5.83 -23.82 -5.41
CA SER A 80 -5.88 -22.54 -4.70
C SER A 80 -5.21 -21.43 -5.50
N GLU A 81 -4.03 -21.69 -6.06
CA GLU A 81 -3.32 -20.71 -6.92
C GLU A 81 -4.12 -20.36 -8.18
N ARG A 82 -4.79 -21.34 -8.80
CA ARG A 82 -5.64 -21.08 -9.98
C ARG A 82 -6.86 -20.24 -9.65
N VAL A 83 -7.55 -20.55 -8.54
CA VAL A 83 -8.70 -19.76 -8.07
C VAL A 83 -8.27 -18.34 -7.74
N HIS A 84 -7.15 -18.19 -7.05
CA HIS A 84 -6.57 -16.89 -6.74
C HIS A 84 -6.22 -16.09 -8.01
N THR A 85 -5.56 -16.72 -8.98
CA THR A 85 -5.22 -16.08 -10.26
C THR A 85 -6.47 -15.60 -10.99
N LEU A 86 -7.54 -16.41 -11.01
CA LEU A 86 -8.82 -16.03 -11.60
C LEU A 86 -9.46 -14.84 -10.90
N GLN A 87 -9.44 -14.80 -9.57
CA GLN A 87 -9.94 -13.67 -8.80
C GLN A 87 -9.17 -12.38 -9.11
N GLN A 88 -7.83 -12.44 -9.21
CA GLN A 88 -7.03 -11.28 -9.58
C GLN A 88 -7.31 -10.80 -11.01
N LEU A 89 -7.51 -11.71 -11.96
CA LEU A 89 -7.91 -11.37 -13.32
C LEU A 89 -9.28 -10.69 -13.33
N LEU A 90 -10.28 -11.26 -12.66
CA LEU A 90 -11.61 -10.65 -12.56
C LEU A 90 -11.53 -9.24 -11.95
N LYS A 91 -10.77 -9.09 -10.88
CA LYS A 91 -10.53 -7.80 -10.24
C LYS A 91 -9.89 -6.80 -11.20
N ALA A 92 -8.86 -7.21 -11.94
CA ALA A 92 -8.19 -6.38 -12.92
C ALA A 92 -9.13 -5.90 -14.04
N TYR A 93 -10.04 -6.78 -14.52
CA TYR A 93 -10.97 -6.44 -15.60
C TYR A 93 -12.17 -5.63 -15.13
N CYS A 94 -12.67 -5.85 -13.91
CA CYS A 94 -13.91 -5.25 -13.41
C CYS A 94 -13.70 -3.97 -12.62
N MET A 95 -12.53 -3.77 -11.99
CA MET A 95 -12.32 -2.73 -10.99
C MET A 95 -11.13 -1.82 -11.27
N PHE A 96 -10.29 -2.13 -12.26
CA PHE A 96 -9.12 -1.33 -12.59
C PHE A 96 -9.24 -0.82 -14.02
N ASN A 97 -9.33 0.49 -14.19
CA ASN A 97 -9.51 1.15 -15.46
C ASN A 97 -8.22 1.85 -15.89
N LYS A 98 -7.94 1.74 -17.18
CA LYS A 98 -6.81 2.47 -17.77
C LYS A 98 -7.09 3.96 -17.73
N ASP A 99 -6.04 4.74 -17.47
CA ASP A 99 -6.05 6.21 -17.34
C ASP A 99 -6.73 6.73 -16.05
N ASP A 100 -7.17 5.83 -15.16
CA ASP A 100 -7.68 6.13 -13.82
C ASP A 100 -6.77 5.53 -12.75
N GLU A 101 -6.78 4.22 -12.55
CA GLU A 101 -5.93 3.53 -11.58
C GLU A 101 -4.53 3.25 -12.11
N TYR A 102 -4.34 3.20 -13.42
CA TYR A 102 -3.03 2.97 -14.05
C TYR A 102 -2.94 3.55 -15.46
N VAL A 103 -1.71 3.70 -15.93
CA VAL A 103 -1.37 4.06 -17.32
C VAL A 103 -0.41 3.02 -17.91
N VAL A 104 -0.39 2.92 -19.24
CA VAL A 104 0.59 2.10 -19.95
C VAL A 104 1.55 3.05 -20.68
N ILE A 105 2.82 3.03 -20.27
CA ILE A 105 3.90 3.87 -20.82
C ILE A 105 5.08 2.97 -21.13
N ASP A 106 5.62 3.08 -22.33
CA ASP A 106 6.76 2.30 -22.83
C ASP A 106 6.60 0.77 -22.71
N GLY A 107 5.36 0.29 -22.78
CA GLY A 107 5.04 -1.14 -22.67
C GLY A 107 5.00 -1.65 -21.23
N GLU A 108 4.98 -0.77 -20.24
CA GLU A 108 4.89 -1.07 -18.81
C GLU A 108 3.61 -0.49 -18.20
N VAL A 109 3.00 -1.24 -17.29
CA VAL A 109 1.89 -0.75 -16.45
C VAL A 109 2.47 0.06 -15.31
N LYS A 110 2.02 1.31 -15.16
CA LYS A 110 2.41 2.20 -14.06
C LYS A 110 1.18 2.62 -13.27
N ILE A 111 1.25 2.47 -11.97
CA ILE A 111 0.15 2.81 -11.06
C ILE A 111 -0.02 4.33 -11.01
N VAL A 112 -1.26 4.77 -11.04
CA VAL A 112 -1.67 6.16 -10.80
C VAL A 112 -2.27 6.25 -9.39
N ASP A 113 -1.84 7.22 -8.62
CA ASP A 113 -2.42 7.49 -7.31
C ASP A 113 -3.81 8.13 -7.49
N GLU A 114 -4.86 7.48 -7.04
CA GLU A 114 -6.26 7.94 -7.19
C GLU A 114 -6.49 9.34 -6.61
N GLN A 115 -5.78 9.72 -5.56
CA GLN A 115 -5.98 11.00 -4.89
C GLN A 115 -5.18 12.12 -5.53
N THR A 116 -3.96 11.85 -5.97
CA THR A 116 -3.06 12.85 -6.52
C THR A 116 -3.02 12.82 -8.04
N GLY A 117 -3.45 11.72 -8.67
CA GLY A 117 -3.33 11.47 -10.09
C GLY A 117 -1.87 11.32 -10.57
N ARG A 118 -0.92 11.15 -9.64
CA ARG A 118 0.51 11.02 -9.95
C ARG A 118 0.88 9.60 -10.27
N ILE A 119 1.76 9.43 -11.27
CA ILE A 119 2.37 8.14 -11.57
C ILE A 119 3.28 7.75 -10.41
N MET A 120 3.08 6.55 -9.88
CA MET A 120 3.89 5.98 -8.81
C MET A 120 5.00 5.12 -9.41
N GLU A 121 6.13 5.73 -9.73
CA GLU A 121 7.28 5.02 -10.30
C GLU A 121 7.78 3.89 -9.40
N GLY A 122 8.04 2.73 -10.00
CA GLY A 122 8.59 1.56 -9.32
C GLY A 122 7.63 0.84 -8.37
N ARG A 123 6.38 1.29 -8.23
CA ARG A 123 5.36 0.58 -7.45
C ARG A 123 4.61 -0.44 -8.30
N ARG A 124 4.30 -1.56 -7.66
CA ARG A 124 3.49 -2.65 -8.23
C ARG A 124 2.44 -3.08 -7.22
N TRP A 125 1.26 -3.48 -7.69
CA TRP A 125 0.28 -4.15 -6.84
C TRP A 125 0.79 -5.53 -6.45
N SER A 126 0.48 -5.94 -5.23
CA SER A 126 0.81 -7.27 -4.69
C SER A 126 -0.14 -8.35 -5.22
N ASP A 127 0.11 -9.57 -4.81
CA ASP A 127 -0.77 -10.74 -4.93
C ASP A 127 -1.17 -11.13 -6.36
N GLY A 128 -0.33 -10.82 -7.35
CA GLY A 128 -0.59 -11.15 -8.74
C GLY A 128 -1.51 -10.16 -9.46
N LEU A 129 -2.05 -9.13 -8.77
CA LEU A 129 -2.93 -8.14 -9.41
C LEU A 129 -2.20 -7.34 -10.48
N HIS A 130 -0.93 -6.96 -10.25
CA HIS A 130 -0.16 -6.22 -11.25
C HIS A 130 0.04 -7.05 -12.52
N GLN A 131 0.39 -8.33 -12.36
CA GLN A 131 0.52 -9.28 -13.47
C GLN A 131 -0.83 -9.49 -14.20
N ALA A 132 -1.93 -9.49 -13.46
CA ALA A 132 -3.28 -9.59 -14.06
C ALA A 132 -3.60 -8.35 -14.92
N VAL A 133 -3.22 -7.16 -14.48
CA VAL A 133 -3.36 -5.92 -15.26
C VAL A 133 -2.42 -5.90 -16.46
N GLU A 134 -1.16 -6.35 -16.31
CA GLU A 134 -0.22 -6.52 -17.41
C GLU A 134 -0.77 -7.48 -18.48
N ALA A 135 -1.37 -8.59 -18.06
CA ALA A 135 -2.03 -9.53 -18.97
C ALA A 135 -3.25 -8.92 -19.66
N LYS A 136 -4.08 -8.16 -18.94
CA LYS A 136 -5.23 -7.42 -19.48
C LYS A 136 -4.81 -6.44 -20.58
N GLU A 137 -3.72 -5.73 -20.39
CA GLU A 137 -3.21 -4.73 -21.34
C GLU A 137 -2.32 -5.33 -22.43
N HIS A 138 -2.15 -6.67 -22.45
CA HIS A 138 -1.32 -7.40 -23.42
C HIS A 138 0.13 -6.91 -23.47
N VAL A 139 0.66 -6.42 -22.35
CA VAL A 139 2.06 -6.09 -22.18
C VAL A 139 2.82 -7.28 -21.60
N ARG A 140 4.14 -7.19 -21.54
CA ARG A 140 4.96 -8.24 -20.95
C ARG A 140 4.62 -8.42 -19.47
N VAL A 141 4.23 -9.63 -19.09
CA VAL A 141 4.02 -9.99 -17.68
C VAL A 141 5.37 -10.22 -17.02
N GLU A 142 5.70 -9.44 -16.01
CA GLU A 142 6.93 -9.54 -15.27
C GLU A 142 6.81 -10.50 -14.08
N ALA A 143 7.95 -11.05 -13.64
CA ALA A 143 7.99 -11.91 -12.48
C ALA A 143 7.52 -11.17 -11.21
N ALA A 144 6.96 -11.93 -10.27
CA ALA A 144 6.59 -11.38 -8.97
C ALA A 144 7.82 -10.84 -8.24
N THR A 145 7.68 -9.66 -7.65
CA THR A 145 8.73 -9.06 -6.83
C THR A 145 8.74 -9.70 -5.45
N GLN A 146 9.91 -10.10 -4.97
CA GLN A 146 10.05 -10.58 -3.60
C GLN A 146 10.20 -9.41 -2.63
N THR A 147 9.36 -9.36 -1.61
CA THR A 147 9.46 -8.36 -0.55
C THR A 147 10.67 -8.69 0.36
N PHE A 148 11.61 -7.76 0.46
CA PHE A 148 12.76 -7.89 1.36
C PHE A 148 12.47 -7.39 2.76
N ALA A 149 11.71 -6.31 2.86
CA ALA A 149 11.33 -5.69 4.13
C ALA A 149 10.07 -4.86 3.93
N THR A 150 9.27 -4.77 4.96
CA THR A 150 8.05 -3.94 4.97
C THR A 150 7.85 -3.35 6.37
N ILE A 151 7.27 -2.17 6.40
CA ILE A 151 6.83 -1.50 7.64
C ILE A 151 5.67 -0.59 7.29
N THR A 152 4.67 -0.48 8.15
CA THR A 152 3.61 0.52 7.99
C THR A 152 4.15 1.93 8.22
N LEU A 153 3.56 2.93 7.57
CA LEU A 153 3.91 4.34 7.80
C LEU A 153 3.76 4.71 9.27
N GLN A 154 2.73 4.19 9.93
CA GLN A 154 2.47 4.44 11.35
C GLN A 154 3.62 3.95 12.22
N ASN A 155 4.06 2.70 12.05
CA ASN A 155 5.18 2.15 12.81
C ASN A 155 6.50 2.81 12.45
N TYR A 156 6.70 3.21 11.19
CA TYR A 156 7.87 3.97 10.80
C TYR A 156 7.97 5.31 11.55
N PHE A 157 6.91 6.10 11.57
CA PHE A 157 6.92 7.39 12.28
C PHE A 157 6.96 7.25 13.79
N ARG A 158 6.41 6.16 14.36
CA ARG A 158 6.52 5.85 15.80
C ARG A 158 7.95 5.57 16.26
N MET A 159 8.88 5.31 15.35
CA MET A 159 10.30 5.14 15.69
C MET A 159 11.00 6.44 16.09
N TYR A 160 10.43 7.59 15.78
CA TYR A 160 11.04 8.89 16.12
C TYR A 160 10.67 9.31 17.54
N HIS A 161 11.68 9.69 18.32
CA HIS A 161 11.48 10.19 19.69
C HIS A 161 10.83 11.56 19.72
N LYS A 162 11.07 12.40 18.70
CA LYS A 162 10.44 13.71 18.52
C LYS A 162 9.72 13.69 17.19
N LEU A 163 8.40 13.77 17.24
CA LEU A 163 7.55 13.78 16.09
C LEU A 163 6.61 14.99 16.19
N ALA A 164 6.59 15.80 15.14
CA ALA A 164 5.68 16.92 15.00
C ALA A 164 5.34 17.14 13.52
N GLY A 165 4.23 17.80 13.26
CA GLY A 165 3.80 18.10 11.89
C GLY A 165 3.00 19.39 11.84
N MET A 166 2.83 19.93 10.63
CA MET A 166 2.02 21.11 10.34
C MET A 166 1.09 20.84 9.17
N THR A 167 -0.18 21.20 9.32
CA THR A 167 -1.16 21.15 8.24
C THR A 167 -2.31 22.09 8.54
N GLY A 168 -3.00 22.57 7.51
CA GLY A 168 -4.21 23.38 7.67
C GLY A 168 -5.48 22.58 7.97
N THR A 169 -5.40 21.25 8.10
CA THR A 169 -6.59 20.37 8.14
C THR A 169 -6.52 19.23 9.16
N ALA A 170 -5.66 19.31 10.20
CA ALA A 170 -5.48 18.24 11.18
C ALA A 170 -6.66 18.04 12.14
N VAL A 171 -7.45 19.07 12.41
CA VAL A 171 -8.49 19.07 13.47
C VAL A 171 -9.52 17.96 13.30
N THR A 172 -9.87 17.62 12.06
CA THR A 172 -10.83 16.52 11.78
C THR A 172 -10.31 15.16 12.21
N GLU A 173 -9.00 14.99 12.26
CA GLU A 173 -8.30 13.72 12.53
C GLU A 173 -7.57 13.73 13.89
N ALA A 174 -7.88 14.69 14.77
CA ALA A 174 -7.21 14.86 16.07
C ALA A 174 -7.25 13.57 16.92
N GLY A 175 -8.39 12.86 16.91
CA GLY A 175 -8.53 11.58 17.60
C GLY A 175 -7.57 10.50 17.07
N GLU A 176 -7.43 10.39 15.75
CA GLU A 176 -6.49 9.44 15.12
C GLU A 176 -5.04 9.79 15.46
N PHE A 177 -4.64 11.07 15.43
CA PHE A 177 -3.30 11.51 15.82
C PHE A 177 -2.98 11.13 17.27
N TRP A 178 -3.94 11.31 18.17
CA TRP A 178 -3.76 10.89 19.56
C TRP A 178 -3.71 9.37 19.72
N ASP A 179 -4.63 8.65 19.10
CA ASP A 179 -4.69 7.18 19.25
C ASP A 179 -3.41 6.51 18.74
N ILE A 180 -2.93 6.92 17.59
CA ILE A 180 -1.80 6.27 16.90
C ILE A 180 -0.45 6.78 17.39
N TYR A 181 -0.27 8.11 17.46
CA TYR A 181 1.05 8.74 17.67
C TYR A 181 1.19 9.42 19.02
N LYS A 182 0.11 9.52 19.82
CA LYS A 182 0.05 10.29 21.07
C LYS A 182 0.39 11.78 20.85
N LEU A 183 -0.02 12.32 19.69
CA LEU A 183 0.17 13.72 19.34
C LEU A 183 -1.11 14.51 19.56
N ASP A 184 -1.00 15.62 20.25
CA ASP A 184 -2.06 16.62 20.35
C ASP A 184 -2.13 17.48 19.10
N VAL A 185 -3.33 17.86 18.71
CA VAL A 185 -3.56 18.80 17.62
C VAL A 185 -3.88 20.17 18.21
N VAL A 186 -2.98 21.12 17.98
CA VAL A 186 -3.13 22.52 18.44
C VAL A 186 -3.56 23.37 17.26
N GLU A 187 -4.71 24.00 17.38
CA GLU A 187 -5.23 24.93 16.38
C GLU A 187 -4.64 26.32 16.60
N ILE A 188 -3.85 26.80 15.63
CA ILE A 188 -3.29 28.14 15.65
C ILE A 188 -4.25 29.08 14.92
N PRO A 189 -4.74 30.15 15.55
CA PRO A 189 -5.63 31.10 14.91
C PRO A 189 -5.01 31.70 13.65
N THR A 190 -5.86 32.02 12.66
CA THR A 190 -5.42 32.69 11.44
C THR A 190 -4.90 34.10 11.74
N ASN A 191 -3.84 34.53 11.03
CA ASN A 191 -3.26 35.86 11.18
C ASN A 191 -4.26 36.99 10.87
N ARG A 192 -5.14 36.74 9.89
CA ARG A 192 -6.24 37.65 9.54
C ARG A 192 -7.56 36.91 9.54
N PRO A 193 -8.69 37.54 9.88
CA PRO A 193 -10.00 36.91 9.82
C PRO A 193 -10.29 36.35 8.43
N VAL A 194 -10.90 35.19 8.37
CA VAL A 194 -11.32 34.55 7.11
C VAL A 194 -12.53 35.31 6.55
N GLN A 195 -12.39 35.86 5.35
CA GLN A 195 -13.47 36.56 4.63
C GLN A 195 -14.17 35.69 3.58
N ARG A 196 -13.67 34.47 3.36
CA ARG A 196 -14.29 33.52 2.44
C ARG A 196 -15.68 33.14 2.92
N LYS A 197 -16.63 33.10 1.99
CA LYS A 197 -17.99 32.64 2.21
C LYS A 197 -18.11 31.19 1.75
N ASP A 198 -18.32 30.26 2.68
CA ASP A 198 -18.57 28.87 2.38
C ASP A 198 -20.10 28.66 2.27
N LEU A 199 -20.58 28.40 1.03
CA LEU A 199 -22.00 28.24 0.73
C LEU A 199 -22.43 26.79 1.03
N ASP A 200 -23.74 26.61 1.23
CA ASP A 200 -24.35 25.28 1.36
C ASP A 200 -24.19 24.47 0.07
N ASP A 201 -24.20 23.14 0.21
CA ASP A 201 -24.09 22.23 -0.92
C ASP A 201 -25.32 22.33 -1.82
N ARG A 202 -25.08 22.28 -3.13
CA ARG A 202 -26.12 22.24 -4.15
C ARG A 202 -26.32 20.82 -4.64
N VAL A 203 -27.46 20.22 -4.31
CA VAL A 203 -27.74 18.81 -4.58
C VAL A 203 -28.70 18.66 -5.73
N TYR A 204 -28.35 17.77 -6.66
CA TYR A 204 -29.10 17.43 -7.88
C TYR A 204 -29.45 15.94 -7.89
N LYS A 205 -30.47 15.54 -8.64
CA LYS A 205 -30.81 14.13 -8.80
C LYS A 205 -29.78 13.36 -9.62
N THR A 206 -29.36 13.93 -10.75
CA THR A 206 -28.44 13.27 -11.69
C THR A 206 -27.12 14.00 -11.83
N ALA A 207 -26.07 13.28 -12.21
CA ALA A 207 -24.77 13.85 -12.50
C ALA A 207 -24.81 14.81 -13.70
N ARG A 208 -25.67 14.54 -14.69
CA ARG A 208 -25.84 15.39 -15.85
C ARG A 208 -26.35 16.78 -15.48
N GLU A 209 -27.39 16.86 -14.64
CA GLU A 209 -27.92 18.13 -14.13
C GLU A 209 -26.87 18.89 -13.34
N LYS A 210 -26.14 18.20 -12.46
CA LYS A 210 -25.04 18.74 -11.68
C LYS A 210 -23.98 19.40 -12.57
N TYR A 211 -23.46 18.68 -13.57
CA TYR A 211 -22.41 19.22 -14.42
C TYR A 211 -22.88 20.39 -15.27
N ASN A 212 -24.11 20.39 -15.77
CA ASN A 212 -24.68 21.55 -16.47
C ASN A 212 -24.73 22.77 -15.53
N ALA A 213 -25.19 22.59 -14.30
CA ALA A 213 -25.24 23.67 -13.33
C ALA A 213 -23.84 24.18 -12.93
N VAL A 214 -22.84 23.30 -12.85
CA VAL A 214 -21.44 23.68 -12.63
C VAL A 214 -20.94 24.57 -13.77
N ILE A 215 -21.21 24.21 -15.01
CA ILE A 215 -20.79 25.00 -16.17
C ILE A 215 -21.49 26.38 -16.19
N ASP A 216 -22.78 26.46 -15.86
CA ASP A 216 -23.52 27.73 -15.79
C ASP A 216 -22.92 28.64 -14.71
N GLU A 217 -22.62 28.11 -13.52
CA GLU A 217 -21.95 28.88 -12.45
C GLU A 217 -20.55 29.37 -12.84
N ILE A 218 -19.76 28.53 -13.52
CA ILE A 218 -18.44 28.90 -14.03
C ILE A 218 -18.57 30.13 -14.97
N VAL A 219 -19.52 30.09 -15.91
CA VAL A 219 -19.75 31.15 -16.88
C VAL A 219 -20.16 32.45 -16.15
N GLU A 220 -21.08 32.37 -15.20
CA GLU A 220 -21.56 33.53 -14.42
C GLU A 220 -20.42 34.17 -13.64
N LEU A 221 -19.68 33.38 -12.85
CA LEU A 221 -18.57 33.89 -12.04
C LEU A 221 -17.46 34.49 -12.90
N ARG A 222 -17.10 33.80 -14.00
CA ARG A 222 -16.11 34.31 -14.96
C ARG A 222 -16.53 35.68 -15.53
N ASN A 223 -17.78 35.81 -15.96
CA ASN A 223 -18.31 37.01 -16.56
C ASN A 223 -18.40 38.19 -15.55
N ASN A 224 -18.45 37.88 -14.25
CA ASN A 224 -18.38 38.84 -13.15
C ASN A 224 -16.92 39.17 -12.74
N GLY A 225 -15.92 38.78 -13.52
CA GLY A 225 -14.52 39.11 -13.27
C GLY A 225 -13.86 38.26 -12.18
N ARG A 226 -14.53 37.22 -11.69
CA ARG A 226 -14.00 36.32 -10.66
C ARG A 226 -13.30 35.14 -11.27
N PRO A 227 -12.05 34.84 -10.92
CA PRO A 227 -11.40 33.60 -11.28
C PRO A 227 -12.05 32.42 -10.56
N VAL A 228 -12.17 31.30 -11.26
CA VAL A 228 -12.83 30.09 -10.78
C VAL A 228 -11.84 28.92 -10.77
N LEU A 229 -11.72 28.29 -9.63
CA LEU A 229 -10.99 27.01 -9.49
C LEU A 229 -12.00 25.90 -9.27
N VAL A 230 -12.08 24.98 -10.24
CA VAL A 230 -12.97 23.82 -10.22
C VAL A 230 -12.19 22.60 -9.74
N GLY A 231 -12.54 22.08 -8.57
CA GLY A 231 -11.98 20.86 -8.02
C GLY A 231 -12.73 19.63 -8.51
N THR A 232 -12.02 18.66 -9.07
CA THR A 232 -12.56 17.40 -9.54
C THR A 232 -11.94 16.22 -8.80
N THR A 233 -12.66 15.12 -8.71
CA THR A 233 -12.21 13.90 -8.02
C THR A 233 -11.39 12.99 -8.91
N SER A 234 -11.58 13.06 -10.24
CA SER A 234 -10.85 12.23 -11.22
C SER A 234 -10.41 13.03 -12.44
N VAL A 235 -9.47 12.46 -13.19
CA VAL A 235 -9.01 13.00 -14.49
C VAL A 235 -10.15 12.97 -15.50
N GLU A 236 -10.98 11.93 -15.48
CA GLU A 236 -12.11 11.74 -16.39
C GLU A 236 -13.12 12.90 -16.26
N ILE A 237 -13.49 13.24 -15.02
CA ILE A 237 -14.38 14.38 -14.75
C ILE A 237 -13.76 15.70 -15.23
N SER A 238 -12.45 15.88 -15.03
CA SER A 238 -11.73 17.05 -15.52
C SER A 238 -11.80 17.18 -17.03
N GLU A 239 -11.63 16.07 -17.75
CA GLU A 239 -11.72 16.03 -19.22
C GLU A 239 -13.15 16.23 -19.73
N LEU A 240 -14.16 15.68 -19.01
CA LEU A 240 -15.57 15.90 -19.31
C LEU A 240 -15.92 17.38 -19.22
N LEU A 241 -15.60 18.03 -18.11
CA LEU A 241 -15.87 19.46 -17.91
C LEU A 241 -15.09 20.32 -18.91
N SER A 242 -13.85 19.95 -19.22
CA SER A 242 -13.06 20.62 -20.25
C SER A 242 -13.73 20.57 -21.62
N ARG A 243 -14.27 19.42 -22.01
CA ARG A 243 -15.03 19.29 -23.27
C ARG A 243 -16.30 20.17 -23.25
N MET A 244 -17.04 20.17 -22.14
CA MET A 244 -18.26 20.99 -22.01
C MET A 244 -17.94 22.50 -22.09
N LEU A 245 -16.85 22.96 -21.47
CA LEU A 245 -16.41 24.35 -21.56
C LEU A 245 -15.94 24.73 -22.98
N LYS A 246 -15.25 23.82 -23.66
CA LYS A 246 -14.86 24.02 -25.08
C LYS A 246 -16.07 24.17 -26.00
N MET A 247 -17.12 23.37 -25.80
CA MET A 247 -18.37 23.49 -26.56
C MET A 247 -19.06 24.86 -26.36
N ARG A 248 -18.86 25.51 -25.21
CA ARG A 248 -19.35 26.86 -24.93
C ARG A 248 -18.33 27.96 -25.26
N ASN A 249 -17.21 27.62 -25.89
CA ASN A 249 -16.12 28.55 -26.23
C ASN A 249 -15.54 29.31 -25.01
N ILE A 250 -15.48 28.65 -23.85
CA ILE A 250 -14.92 29.20 -22.63
C ILE A 250 -13.43 28.84 -22.54
N PRO A 251 -12.50 29.81 -22.61
CA PRO A 251 -11.08 29.58 -22.38
C PRO A 251 -10.85 29.10 -20.94
N HIS A 252 -10.13 28.01 -20.79
CA HIS A 252 -9.81 27.43 -19.49
C HIS A 252 -8.50 26.67 -19.53
N GLN A 253 -7.97 26.35 -18.36
CA GLN A 253 -6.80 25.51 -18.18
C GLN A 253 -7.16 24.27 -17.36
N VAL A 254 -6.49 23.15 -17.64
CA VAL A 254 -6.66 21.91 -16.91
C VAL A 254 -5.35 21.55 -16.24
N LEU A 255 -5.41 21.39 -14.93
CA LEU A 255 -4.30 21.01 -14.10
C LEU A 255 -4.53 19.59 -13.59
N ASN A 256 -3.90 18.63 -14.23
CA ASN A 256 -3.95 17.22 -13.84
C ASN A 256 -2.54 16.63 -13.82
N ALA A 257 -2.44 15.38 -13.36
CA ALA A 257 -1.19 14.66 -13.22
C ALA A 257 -0.35 14.53 -14.51
N LYS A 258 -0.99 14.60 -15.67
CA LYS A 258 -0.32 14.51 -16.98
C LYS A 258 0.50 15.77 -17.33
N LEU A 259 0.30 16.90 -16.63
CA LEU A 259 0.86 18.21 -16.95
C LEU A 259 1.80 18.79 -15.88
N HIS A 260 2.47 17.98 -15.10
CA HIS A 260 3.35 18.40 -13.99
C HIS A 260 4.35 19.50 -14.32
N GLN A 261 4.95 19.48 -15.51
CA GLN A 261 5.97 20.45 -15.89
C GLN A 261 5.44 21.87 -16.04
N LYS A 262 4.12 22.05 -16.24
CA LYS A 262 3.44 23.35 -16.40
C LYS A 262 2.62 23.76 -15.18
N GLU A 263 2.68 22.99 -14.12
CA GLU A 263 1.84 23.20 -12.92
C GLU A 263 1.98 24.60 -12.33
N ALA A 264 3.19 25.08 -12.16
CA ALA A 264 3.48 26.40 -11.60
C ALA A 264 2.92 27.54 -12.45
N ASP A 265 3.03 27.43 -13.78
CA ASP A 265 2.54 28.45 -14.71
C ASP A 265 1.00 28.50 -14.72
N ILE A 266 0.36 27.32 -14.70
CA ILE A 266 -1.11 27.23 -14.65
C ILE A 266 -1.65 27.81 -13.35
N VAL A 267 -1.00 27.51 -12.21
CA VAL A 267 -1.41 28.04 -10.90
C VAL A 267 -1.19 29.55 -10.83
N ALA A 268 -0.13 30.07 -11.42
CA ALA A 268 0.13 31.51 -11.48
C ALA A 268 -0.98 32.26 -12.23
N LEU A 269 -1.59 31.65 -13.24
CA LEU A 269 -2.69 32.22 -14.02
C LEU A 269 -4.07 32.03 -13.36
N ALA A 270 -4.23 31.07 -12.47
CA ALA A 270 -5.51 30.68 -11.89
C ALA A 270 -6.19 31.79 -11.05
N GLY A 271 -5.41 32.75 -10.53
CA GLY A 271 -5.90 33.87 -9.74
C GLY A 271 -6.08 35.17 -10.52
N GLN A 272 -5.98 35.13 -11.84
CA GLN A 272 -5.98 36.33 -12.69
C GLN A 272 -7.32 36.57 -13.38
N SER A 273 -7.52 37.81 -13.82
CA SER A 273 -8.63 38.21 -14.69
C SER A 273 -8.08 39.10 -15.79
N ASN A 274 -8.63 38.97 -17.00
CA ASN A 274 -8.22 39.74 -18.17
C ASN A 274 -9.43 40.42 -18.83
N MET A 275 -9.22 41.57 -19.42
CA MET A 275 -10.26 42.22 -20.23
C MET A 275 -10.60 41.34 -21.45
N GLY A 276 -11.88 41.15 -21.68
CA GLY A 276 -12.39 40.37 -22.79
C GLY A 276 -13.80 40.78 -23.18
N LYS A 277 -14.23 40.33 -24.35
CA LYS A 277 -15.55 40.64 -24.89
C LYS A 277 -16.55 39.53 -24.54
N VAL A 278 -17.71 39.91 -24.02
CA VAL A 278 -18.82 39.00 -23.72
C VAL A 278 -20.04 39.49 -24.49
N THR A 279 -20.71 38.54 -25.16
CA THR A 279 -22.03 38.82 -25.76
C THR A 279 -23.09 38.65 -24.67
N ILE A 280 -23.81 39.68 -24.37
CA ILE A 280 -24.93 39.65 -23.42
C ILE A 280 -26.21 39.79 -24.23
N THR A 281 -27.15 38.88 -23.99
CA THR A 281 -28.50 38.95 -24.54
C THR A 281 -29.41 39.62 -23.49
N ASP A 282 -30.04 40.71 -23.85
CA ASP A 282 -31.01 41.37 -22.98
C ASP A 282 -32.34 40.59 -22.92
N GLU A 283 -33.27 41.03 -22.05
CA GLU A 283 -34.59 40.42 -21.89
C GLU A 283 -35.44 40.46 -23.18
N GLU A 284 -35.08 41.34 -24.12
CA GLU A 284 -35.75 41.52 -25.39
C GLU A 284 -35.11 40.70 -26.51
N GLY A 285 -34.01 39.92 -26.22
CA GLY A 285 -33.34 39.07 -27.19
C GLY A 285 -32.27 39.77 -28.04
N ASN A 286 -31.91 41.03 -27.73
CA ASN A 286 -30.87 41.74 -28.46
C ASN A 286 -29.48 41.39 -27.92
N GLU A 287 -28.57 41.07 -28.81
CA GLU A 287 -27.18 40.77 -28.44
C GLU A 287 -26.34 42.06 -28.41
N ARG A 288 -25.69 42.29 -27.26
CA ARG A 288 -24.71 43.36 -27.08
C ARG A 288 -23.36 42.78 -26.72
N VAL A 289 -22.32 43.25 -27.35
CA VAL A 289 -20.93 42.91 -27.00
C VAL A 289 -20.40 43.92 -26.03
N GLU A 290 -20.13 43.50 -24.81
CA GLU A 290 -19.51 44.34 -23.79
C GLU A 290 -18.09 43.89 -23.49
N GLU A 291 -17.20 44.86 -23.29
CA GLU A 291 -15.86 44.60 -22.79
C GLU A 291 -15.87 44.58 -21.26
N ARG A 292 -15.59 43.43 -20.68
CA ARG A 292 -15.60 43.23 -19.22
C ARG A 292 -14.34 42.54 -18.73
N LEU A 293 -14.08 42.66 -17.44
CA LEU A 293 -13.09 41.86 -16.77
C LEU A 293 -13.60 40.40 -16.67
N LEU A 294 -12.85 39.46 -17.24
CA LEU A 294 -13.19 38.04 -17.25
C LEU A 294 -12.23 37.26 -16.39
N GLY A 295 -12.75 36.47 -15.45
CA GLY A 295 -11.97 35.63 -14.57
C GLY A 295 -11.37 34.42 -15.31
N ALA A 296 -10.18 34.01 -14.92
CA ALA A 296 -9.57 32.78 -15.39
C ALA A 296 -10.35 31.58 -14.88
N VAL A 297 -10.46 30.53 -15.71
CA VAL A 297 -11.09 29.25 -15.33
C VAL A 297 -10.03 28.17 -15.29
N THR A 298 -9.89 27.53 -14.17
CA THR A 298 -8.93 26.44 -13.97
C THR A 298 -9.64 25.21 -13.41
N ILE A 299 -9.55 24.10 -14.10
CA ILE A 299 -10.01 22.79 -13.62
C ILE A 299 -8.81 22.07 -13.02
N ALA A 300 -8.90 21.63 -11.79
CA ALA A 300 -7.81 20.93 -11.11
C ALA A 300 -8.29 19.66 -10.44
N THR A 301 -7.58 18.56 -10.61
CA THR A 301 -7.76 17.40 -9.73
C THR A 301 -7.30 17.74 -8.32
N ASN A 302 -7.85 17.07 -7.32
CA ASN A 302 -7.82 17.45 -5.90
C ASN A 302 -6.48 17.92 -5.35
N MET A 303 -5.39 17.30 -5.75
CA MET A 303 -4.06 17.53 -5.18
C MET A 303 -3.14 18.32 -6.13
N ALA A 304 -3.56 18.57 -7.34
CA ALA A 304 -2.78 19.34 -8.30
C ALA A 304 -2.61 20.81 -7.81
N GLY A 305 -1.42 21.36 -7.93
CA GLY A 305 -1.06 22.69 -7.43
C GLY A 305 -0.93 22.80 -5.90
N ARG A 306 -0.83 21.68 -5.17
CA ARG A 306 -0.62 21.69 -3.72
C ARG A 306 0.71 22.37 -3.37
N GLY A 307 0.68 23.25 -2.34
CA GLY A 307 1.86 23.98 -1.88
C GLY A 307 2.14 25.26 -2.65
N THR A 308 1.41 25.53 -3.75
CA THR A 308 1.53 26.78 -4.51
C THR A 308 0.43 27.77 -4.14
N ASP A 309 0.79 29.03 -3.93
CA ASP A 309 -0.15 30.08 -3.59
C ASP A 309 -0.76 30.73 -4.84
N ILE A 310 -2.10 30.89 -4.84
CA ILE A 310 -2.82 31.55 -5.92
C ILE A 310 -2.91 33.05 -5.56
N LYS A 311 -2.11 33.88 -6.22
CA LYS A 311 -2.08 35.33 -5.99
C LYS A 311 -3.20 36.01 -6.73
N LEU A 312 -3.90 36.90 -6.03
CA LEU A 312 -5.03 37.67 -6.57
C LEU A 312 -4.63 39.14 -6.82
N SER A 313 -5.01 39.65 -7.98
CA SER A 313 -4.88 41.10 -8.26
C SER A 313 -5.90 41.94 -7.48
N PRO A 314 -5.70 43.26 -7.32
CA PRO A 314 -6.64 44.12 -6.64
C PRO A 314 -8.04 44.12 -7.29
N GLU A 315 -8.12 44.06 -8.61
CA GLU A 315 -9.38 44.01 -9.36
C GLU A 315 -10.15 42.71 -9.06
N VAL A 316 -9.43 41.56 -8.98
CA VAL A 316 -10.03 40.29 -8.61
C VAL A 316 -10.54 40.32 -7.16
N LYS A 317 -9.79 40.91 -6.24
CA LYS A 317 -10.25 41.09 -4.84
C LYS A 317 -11.51 41.95 -4.76
N ALA A 318 -11.57 43.02 -5.55
CA ALA A 318 -12.75 43.88 -5.65
C ALA A 318 -13.97 43.15 -6.25
N ALA A 319 -13.75 42.24 -7.19
CA ALA A 319 -14.80 41.39 -7.79
C ALA A 319 -15.32 40.29 -6.86
N GLY A 320 -14.71 40.07 -5.69
CA GLY A 320 -15.11 39.07 -4.70
C GLY A 320 -14.13 37.90 -4.55
N GLY A 321 -12.95 37.99 -5.14
CA GLY A 321 -11.86 37.03 -5.00
C GLY A 321 -12.07 35.71 -5.73
N LEU A 322 -11.23 34.72 -5.39
CA LEU A 322 -11.26 33.39 -5.99
C LEU A 322 -12.52 32.62 -5.59
N ALA A 323 -13.22 32.07 -6.58
CA ALA A 323 -14.34 31.16 -6.38
C ALA A 323 -13.89 29.70 -6.50
N ILE A 324 -14.20 28.89 -5.50
CA ILE A 324 -13.96 27.47 -5.48
C ILE A 324 -15.28 26.73 -5.80
N ILE A 325 -15.24 25.85 -6.79
CA ILE A 325 -16.35 24.96 -7.11
C ILE A 325 -15.83 23.52 -6.93
N GLY A 326 -16.39 22.78 -5.96
CA GLY A 326 -16.18 21.34 -5.84
C GLY A 326 -17.24 20.61 -6.65
N THR A 327 -16.86 19.69 -7.51
CA THR A 327 -17.78 18.92 -8.35
C THR A 327 -18.36 17.70 -7.67
N GLU A 328 -17.78 17.33 -6.52
CA GLU A 328 -18.22 16.24 -5.63
C GLU A 328 -17.69 16.50 -4.22
N ARG A 329 -18.34 15.90 -3.23
CA ARG A 329 -17.78 15.76 -1.89
C ARG A 329 -16.87 14.54 -1.83
N HIS A 330 -15.70 14.72 -1.23
CA HIS A 330 -14.75 13.63 -1.02
C HIS A 330 -15.17 12.72 0.13
N GLU A 331 -14.56 11.55 0.20
CA GLU A 331 -14.75 10.61 1.32
C GLU A 331 -14.25 11.18 2.66
N SER A 332 -13.35 12.16 2.63
CA SER A 332 -12.82 12.83 3.81
C SER A 332 -13.08 14.34 3.79
N ARG A 333 -13.66 14.85 4.89
CA ARG A 333 -13.87 16.29 5.11
C ARG A 333 -12.56 17.09 5.04
N ARG A 334 -11.45 16.46 5.38
CA ARG A 334 -10.12 17.06 5.30
C ARG A 334 -9.77 17.49 3.87
N VAL A 335 -10.09 16.67 2.87
CA VAL A 335 -9.82 16.96 1.45
C VAL A 335 -10.69 18.11 0.97
N ASP A 336 -11.96 18.14 1.34
CA ASP A 336 -12.86 19.26 1.05
C ASP A 336 -12.34 20.58 1.65
N ARG A 337 -11.86 20.55 2.89
CA ARG A 337 -11.23 21.71 3.54
C ARG A 337 -9.96 22.17 2.84
N GLN A 338 -9.15 21.25 2.31
CA GLN A 338 -7.97 21.60 1.53
C GLN A 338 -8.34 22.31 0.22
N LEU A 339 -9.41 21.86 -0.44
CA LEU A 339 -9.91 22.54 -1.65
C LEU A 339 -10.44 23.95 -1.31
N ARG A 340 -11.32 24.08 -0.31
CA ARG A 340 -11.82 25.37 0.17
C ARG A 340 -10.69 26.33 0.58
N GLY A 341 -9.66 25.81 1.23
CA GLY A 341 -8.51 26.57 1.73
C GLY A 341 -7.60 27.15 0.65
N ARG A 342 -7.88 26.92 -0.62
CA ARG A 342 -7.19 27.61 -1.72
C ARG A 342 -7.69 29.04 -1.93
N ALA A 343 -8.90 29.36 -1.47
CA ALA A 343 -9.45 30.71 -1.45
C ALA A 343 -9.47 31.29 -0.03
N GLY A 344 -9.56 32.61 0.09
CA GLY A 344 -9.66 33.30 1.38
C GLY A 344 -8.38 33.33 2.19
N ARG A 345 -7.22 33.19 1.57
CA ARG A 345 -5.91 33.23 2.22
C ARG A 345 -5.56 34.65 2.64
N GLN A 346 -4.93 34.80 3.81
CA GLN A 346 -4.47 36.11 4.35
C GLN A 346 -5.56 37.20 4.37
N GLY A 347 -6.83 36.80 4.61
CA GLY A 347 -7.95 37.74 4.66
C GLY A 347 -8.46 38.20 3.30
N ASP A 348 -8.08 37.56 2.20
CA ASP A 348 -8.64 37.82 0.88
C ASP A 348 -10.10 37.37 0.80
N PRO A 349 -10.95 38.08 0.06
CA PRO A 349 -12.31 37.64 -0.23
C PRO A 349 -12.27 36.35 -1.08
N GLY A 350 -13.34 35.59 -1.02
CA GLY A 350 -13.51 34.38 -1.79
C GLY A 350 -14.82 33.67 -1.47
N SER A 351 -15.10 32.62 -2.21
CA SER A 351 -16.26 31.75 -1.93
C SER A 351 -15.96 30.29 -2.26
N SER A 352 -16.70 29.39 -1.63
CA SER A 352 -16.69 27.99 -1.99
C SER A 352 -18.09 27.39 -2.02
N VAL A 353 -18.35 26.50 -2.95
CA VAL A 353 -19.60 25.76 -3.08
C VAL A 353 -19.29 24.34 -3.61
N PHE A 354 -20.03 23.34 -3.12
CA PHE A 354 -19.95 21.99 -3.65
C PHE A 354 -21.24 21.64 -4.38
N TYR A 355 -21.08 21.04 -5.55
CA TYR A 355 -22.14 20.50 -6.36
C TYR A 355 -22.14 18.97 -6.20
N VAL A 356 -23.26 18.41 -5.78
CA VAL A 356 -23.39 17.00 -5.43
C VAL A 356 -24.57 16.41 -6.19
N SER A 357 -24.46 15.17 -6.65
CA SER A 357 -25.59 14.41 -7.19
C SER A 357 -25.83 13.14 -6.39
N LEU A 358 -27.03 12.57 -6.46
CA LEU A 358 -27.34 11.29 -5.84
C LEU A 358 -26.57 10.12 -6.47
N GLU A 359 -26.05 10.32 -7.68
CA GLU A 359 -25.25 9.36 -8.43
C GLU A 359 -23.77 9.37 -8.03
N ASP A 360 -23.31 10.39 -7.30
CA ASP A 360 -21.93 10.49 -6.84
C ASP A 360 -21.57 9.32 -5.90
N LYS A 361 -20.33 8.83 -5.98
CA LYS A 361 -19.84 7.65 -5.24
C LYS A 361 -20.18 7.73 -3.73
N LEU A 362 -19.87 8.86 -3.09
CA LEU A 362 -20.15 9.07 -1.66
C LEU A 362 -21.65 8.96 -1.35
N MET A 363 -22.48 9.58 -2.19
CA MET A 363 -23.93 9.62 -2.01
C MET A 363 -24.55 8.24 -2.23
N ARG A 364 -24.15 7.54 -3.28
CA ARG A 364 -24.62 6.19 -3.63
C ARG A 364 -24.29 5.18 -2.54
N LEU A 365 -23.07 5.22 -1.99
CA LEU A 365 -22.61 4.23 -1.03
C LEU A 365 -23.09 4.49 0.41
N PHE A 366 -23.24 5.75 0.82
CA PHE A 366 -23.39 6.07 2.24
C PHE A 366 -24.59 6.95 2.60
N ALA A 367 -25.17 7.68 1.64
CA ALA A 367 -26.18 8.70 1.94
C ALA A 367 -27.47 8.61 1.12
N SER A 368 -27.50 7.87 0.01
CA SER A 368 -28.55 7.94 -1.02
C SER A 368 -29.97 7.65 -0.52
N GLU A 369 -30.17 6.60 0.31
CA GLU A 369 -31.53 6.19 0.72
C GLU A 369 -32.23 7.24 1.59
N ARG A 370 -31.50 7.88 2.51
CA ARG A 370 -32.09 8.90 3.42
C ARG A 370 -32.31 10.23 2.71
N ILE A 371 -31.36 10.65 1.89
CA ILE A 371 -31.46 11.91 1.15
C ILE A 371 -32.47 11.77 0.03
N ALA A 372 -32.48 10.66 -0.71
CA ALA A 372 -33.52 10.38 -1.70
C ALA A 372 -34.94 10.39 -1.08
N SER A 373 -35.12 9.76 0.09
CA SER A 373 -36.40 9.80 0.82
C SER A 373 -36.81 11.21 1.25
N VAL A 374 -35.85 12.06 1.62
CA VAL A 374 -36.10 13.46 1.94
C VAL A 374 -36.48 14.24 0.68
N MET A 375 -35.77 14.00 -0.44
CA MET A 375 -36.08 14.62 -1.74
C MET A 375 -37.46 14.23 -2.26
N ASP A 376 -37.81 12.95 -2.16
CA ASP A 376 -39.13 12.44 -2.60
C ASP A 376 -40.26 13.03 -1.74
N LYS A 377 -40.05 13.16 -0.43
CA LYS A 377 -41.03 13.79 0.49
C LYS A 377 -41.22 15.27 0.23
N LEU A 378 -40.19 15.95 -0.26
CA LEU A 378 -40.23 17.37 -0.60
C LEU A 378 -40.80 17.63 -2.01
N GLY A 379 -41.10 16.58 -2.77
CA GLY A 379 -41.73 16.68 -4.10
C GLY A 379 -40.84 17.29 -5.19
N PHE A 380 -39.51 17.14 -5.07
CA PHE A 380 -38.55 17.68 -6.04
C PHE A 380 -38.70 17.08 -7.43
N LYS A 381 -38.80 17.95 -8.41
CA LYS A 381 -38.82 17.56 -9.82
C LYS A 381 -37.42 17.48 -10.41
N GLU A 382 -37.30 16.81 -11.56
CA GLU A 382 -36.09 16.79 -12.35
C GLU A 382 -35.73 18.22 -12.77
N GLY A 383 -34.47 18.62 -12.60
CA GLY A 383 -33.96 19.97 -12.88
C GLY A 383 -33.99 20.94 -11.69
N GLU A 384 -34.61 20.60 -10.57
CA GLU A 384 -34.59 21.42 -9.37
C GLU A 384 -33.35 21.15 -8.51
N ARG A 385 -32.76 22.21 -7.94
CA ARG A 385 -31.65 22.11 -6.98
C ARG A 385 -32.17 22.16 -5.55
N ILE A 386 -31.53 21.40 -4.66
CA ILE A 386 -31.71 21.56 -3.22
C ILE A 386 -30.49 22.29 -2.67
N GLU A 387 -30.73 23.41 -1.99
CA GLU A 387 -29.73 24.14 -1.24
C GLU A 387 -30.27 24.28 0.19
N SER A 388 -29.70 23.51 1.12
CA SER A 388 -30.19 23.47 2.49
C SER A 388 -29.09 23.00 3.43
N SER A 389 -28.90 23.71 4.52
CA SER A 389 -27.97 23.35 5.58
C SER A 389 -28.28 21.97 6.19
N MET A 390 -29.55 21.54 6.16
CA MET A 390 -29.93 20.20 6.62
C MET A 390 -29.33 19.11 5.75
N VAL A 391 -29.29 19.30 4.43
CA VAL A 391 -28.71 18.35 3.48
C VAL A 391 -27.19 18.37 3.57
N THR A 392 -26.58 19.54 3.63
CA THR A 392 -25.12 19.70 3.86
C THR A 392 -24.69 18.96 5.12
N ASN A 393 -25.41 19.16 6.23
CA ASN A 393 -25.12 18.46 7.48
C ASN A 393 -25.32 16.94 7.38
N ALA A 394 -26.28 16.45 6.58
CA ALA A 394 -26.48 15.03 6.35
C ALA A 394 -25.31 14.42 5.56
N ILE A 395 -24.79 15.12 4.57
CA ILE A 395 -23.61 14.72 3.79
C ILE A 395 -22.37 14.68 4.69
N GLU A 396 -22.15 15.69 5.53
CA GLU A 396 -21.03 15.71 6.48
C GLU A 396 -21.08 14.55 7.49
N ARG A 397 -22.28 14.17 7.93
CA ARG A 397 -22.45 12.96 8.79
C ARG A 397 -22.11 11.68 8.02
N ALA A 398 -22.45 11.59 6.74
CA ALA A 398 -22.06 10.47 5.90
C ALA A 398 -20.54 10.40 5.74
N GLN A 399 -19.87 11.52 5.46
CA GLN A 399 -18.41 11.60 5.40
C GLN A 399 -17.77 11.14 6.72
N LYS A 400 -18.26 11.65 7.87
CA LYS A 400 -17.74 11.24 9.17
C LYS A 400 -17.85 9.73 9.38
N LYS A 401 -18.93 9.11 8.96
CA LYS A 401 -19.10 7.65 9.05
C LYS A 401 -18.11 6.89 8.15
N VAL A 402 -17.79 7.44 6.97
CA VAL A 402 -16.75 6.88 6.08
C VAL A 402 -15.37 7.02 6.71
N GLU A 403 -15.05 8.20 7.25
CA GLU A 403 -13.80 8.44 7.97
C GLU A 403 -13.61 7.46 9.13
N GLU A 404 -14.65 7.25 9.95
CA GLU A 404 -14.64 6.29 11.07
C GLU A 404 -14.43 4.84 10.57
N ASN A 405 -15.08 4.45 9.48
CA ASN A 405 -14.89 3.13 8.88
C ASN A 405 -13.46 2.95 8.34
N ASN A 406 -12.96 3.92 7.61
CA ASN A 406 -11.61 3.89 7.06
C ASN A 406 -10.55 3.91 8.16
N PHE A 407 -10.78 4.65 9.24
CA PHE A 407 -9.93 4.60 10.43
C PHE A 407 -9.95 3.21 11.06
N GLY A 408 -11.12 2.58 11.18
CA GLY A 408 -11.25 1.22 11.68
C GLY A 408 -10.43 0.21 10.86
N ILE A 409 -10.45 0.33 9.54
CA ILE A 409 -9.64 -0.51 8.63
C ILE A 409 -8.15 -0.27 8.87
N ARG A 410 -7.70 1.00 8.89
CA ARG A 410 -6.29 1.35 9.15
C ARG A 410 -5.82 0.85 10.51
N LYS A 411 -6.68 0.95 11.54
CA LYS A 411 -6.39 0.48 12.89
C LYS A 411 -6.18 -1.04 12.93
N ARG A 412 -7.03 -1.82 12.26
CA ARG A 412 -6.87 -3.28 12.16
C ARG A 412 -5.57 -3.67 11.46
N LEU A 413 -5.25 -3.00 10.36
CA LEU A 413 -3.97 -3.22 9.66
C LEU A 413 -2.77 -2.91 10.56
N LEU A 414 -2.86 -1.85 11.37
CA LEU A 414 -1.82 -1.50 12.32
C LEU A 414 -1.70 -2.52 13.45
N GLU A 415 -2.81 -2.98 14.03
CA GLU A 415 -2.82 -4.02 15.07
C GLU A 415 -2.15 -5.31 14.56
N TYR A 416 -2.39 -5.67 13.30
CA TYR A 416 -1.72 -6.80 12.66
C TYR A 416 -0.22 -6.53 12.46
N ASP A 417 0.16 -5.36 11.97
CA ASP A 417 1.57 -4.99 11.79
C ASP A 417 2.30 -4.79 13.12
N ASP A 418 1.63 -4.49 14.22
CA ASP A 418 2.24 -4.41 15.56
C ASP A 418 2.80 -5.77 16.01
N VAL A 419 2.15 -6.88 15.65
CA VAL A 419 2.68 -8.23 15.88
C VAL A 419 3.94 -8.44 15.04
N MET A 420 3.87 -8.10 13.75
CA MET A 420 5.01 -8.14 12.84
C MET A 420 6.16 -7.25 13.32
N ASN A 421 5.84 -6.08 13.86
CA ASN A 421 6.82 -5.12 14.33
C ASN A 421 7.61 -5.64 15.53
N LYS A 422 6.98 -6.40 16.42
CA LYS A 422 7.68 -7.08 17.53
C LYS A 422 8.69 -8.09 16.99
N GLN A 423 8.30 -8.93 16.04
CA GLN A 423 9.21 -9.87 15.39
C GLN A 423 10.34 -9.15 14.64
N ARG A 424 10.00 -8.11 13.88
CA ARG A 424 10.96 -7.27 13.15
C ARG A 424 12.01 -6.68 14.08
N THR A 425 11.61 -6.11 15.21
CA THR A 425 12.52 -5.49 16.17
C THR A 425 13.56 -6.50 16.66
N VAL A 426 13.14 -7.70 17.05
CA VAL A 426 14.05 -8.76 17.54
C VAL A 426 15.01 -9.22 16.43
N ILE A 427 14.50 -9.46 15.23
CA ILE A 427 15.31 -9.94 14.10
C ILE A 427 16.30 -8.86 13.65
N TYR A 428 15.88 -7.60 13.55
CA TYR A 428 16.75 -6.51 13.12
C TYR A 428 17.81 -6.17 14.18
N GLU A 429 17.52 -6.35 15.46
CA GLU A 429 18.52 -6.23 16.53
C GLU A 429 19.60 -7.32 16.39
N LYS A 430 19.21 -8.58 16.20
CA LYS A 430 20.15 -9.68 15.90
C LYS A 430 20.96 -9.41 14.64
N ARG A 431 20.29 -8.94 13.57
CA ARG A 431 20.94 -8.58 12.33
C ARG A 431 21.96 -7.45 12.50
N ARG A 432 21.63 -6.43 13.30
CA ARG A 432 22.53 -5.34 13.61
C ARG A 432 23.77 -5.81 14.36
N HIS A 433 23.61 -6.67 15.36
CA HIS A 433 24.76 -7.27 16.08
C HIS A 433 25.67 -8.03 15.12
N ALA A 434 25.10 -8.86 14.25
CA ALA A 434 25.86 -9.56 13.22
C ALA A 434 26.55 -8.58 12.24
N LEU A 435 25.85 -7.54 11.78
CA LEU A 435 26.38 -6.55 10.85
C LEU A 435 27.55 -5.76 11.43
N MET A 436 27.46 -5.36 12.70
CA MET A 436 28.52 -4.62 13.39
C MET A 436 29.67 -5.52 13.84
N GLY A 437 29.50 -6.83 13.80
CA GLY A 437 30.50 -7.78 14.26
C GLY A 437 30.62 -7.87 15.79
N GLU A 438 29.64 -7.31 16.49
CA GLU A 438 29.59 -7.33 17.95
C GLU A 438 29.04 -8.67 18.46
N ARG A 439 29.71 -9.31 19.42
CA ARG A 439 29.26 -10.50 20.15
C ARG A 439 28.91 -11.74 19.28
N ILE A 440 29.35 -11.81 18.02
CA ILE A 440 29.02 -12.93 17.12
C ILE A 440 29.36 -14.28 17.77
N GLY A 441 30.52 -14.42 18.39
CA GLY A 441 30.90 -15.65 19.07
C GLY A 441 29.97 -16.04 20.22
N MET A 442 29.45 -15.08 20.99
CA MET A 442 28.44 -15.34 22.03
C MET A 442 27.10 -15.76 21.42
N ASP A 443 26.69 -15.09 20.35
CA ASP A 443 25.43 -15.41 19.68
C ASP A 443 25.47 -16.83 19.09
N ILE A 444 26.59 -17.23 18.48
CA ILE A 444 26.80 -18.60 17.98
C ILE A 444 26.80 -19.60 19.13
N ALA A 445 27.47 -19.32 20.24
CA ALA A 445 27.47 -20.21 21.40
C ALA A 445 26.05 -20.39 21.96
N ASN A 446 25.27 -19.31 22.09
CA ASN A 446 23.89 -19.38 22.52
C ASN A 446 23.01 -20.21 21.56
N LEU A 447 23.18 -20.03 20.24
CA LEU A 447 22.46 -20.81 19.23
C LEU A 447 22.81 -22.31 19.31
N ILE A 448 24.09 -22.66 19.55
CA ILE A 448 24.51 -24.05 19.74
C ILE A 448 23.89 -24.61 21.02
N TRP A 449 23.88 -23.84 22.11
CA TRP A 449 23.24 -24.23 23.36
C TRP A 449 21.73 -24.50 23.18
N ASP A 450 21.01 -23.54 22.62
CA ASP A 450 19.57 -23.68 22.36
C ASP A 450 19.26 -24.91 21.48
N ARG A 451 20.09 -25.15 20.48
CA ARG A 451 19.92 -26.29 19.58
C ARG A 451 20.22 -27.62 20.26
N VAL A 452 21.28 -27.70 21.06
CA VAL A 452 21.63 -28.89 21.87
C VAL A 452 20.49 -29.23 22.83
N THR A 453 20.00 -28.23 23.57
CA THR A 453 18.88 -28.41 24.49
C THR A 453 17.64 -28.91 23.76
N SER A 454 17.28 -28.27 22.65
CA SER A 454 16.14 -28.68 21.83
C SER A 454 16.26 -30.12 21.28
N ILE A 455 17.45 -30.54 20.85
CA ILE A 455 17.67 -31.89 20.35
C ILE A 455 17.49 -32.93 21.47
N ILE A 456 18.05 -32.67 22.66
CA ILE A 456 17.99 -33.60 23.79
C ILE A 456 16.58 -33.69 24.37
N ASP A 457 15.83 -32.56 24.39
CA ASP A 457 14.49 -32.51 25.00
C ASP A 457 13.39 -33.10 24.12
N ASN A 458 13.53 -33.02 22.81
CA ASN A 458 12.47 -33.41 21.89
C ASN A 458 12.65 -34.76 21.19
N ASN A 459 13.71 -35.47 21.44
CA ASN A 459 14.00 -36.77 20.79
C ASN A 459 14.26 -37.88 21.78
N ASP A 460 14.10 -39.12 21.33
CA ASP A 460 14.63 -40.31 22.01
C ASP A 460 16.15 -40.45 21.77
N TYR A 461 16.79 -41.41 22.42
CA TYR A 461 18.25 -41.56 22.34
C TYR A 461 18.76 -41.77 20.90
N VAL A 462 18.03 -42.50 20.10
CA VAL A 462 18.41 -42.77 18.68
C VAL A 462 18.27 -41.46 17.88
N GLY A 463 17.16 -40.75 18.05
CA GLY A 463 16.93 -39.45 17.42
C GLY A 463 17.94 -38.40 17.83
N VAL A 464 18.35 -38.36 19.11
CA VAL A 464 19.42 -37.47 19.58
C VAL A 464 20.73 -37.73 18.85
N ARG A 465 21.13 -39.00 18.71
CA ARG A 465 22.37 -39.34 18.01
C ARG A 465 22.35 -38.92 16.55
N GLU A 466 21.24 -39.16 15.87
CA GLU A 466 21.07 -38.81 14.45
C GLU A 466 21.07 -37.30 14.26
N GLU A 467 20.31 -36.56 15.07
CA GLU A 467 20.22 -35.10 14.97
C GLU A 467 21.53 -34.39 15.34
N LEU A 468 22.26 -34.86 16.37
CA LEU A 468 23.57 -34.30 16.70
C LEU A 468 24.57 -34.47 15.54
N LEU A 469 24.58 -35.63 14.91
CA LEU A 469 25.45 -35.88 13.76
C LEU A 469 25.06 -35.02 12.56
N LYS A 470 23.76 -34.91 12.29
CA LYS A 470 23.19 -34.22 11.12
C LYS A 470 23.31 -32.71 11.22
N VAL A 471 23.03 -32.16 12.41
CA VAL A 471 22.93 -30.69 12.61
C VAL A 471 24.25 -30.11 13.08
N LEU A 472 24.92 -30.73 14.03
CA LEU A 472 26.16 -30.20 14.64
C LEU A 472 27.43 -30.92 14.16
N ALA A 473 27.28 -32.02 13.40
CA ALA A 473 28.37 -32.88 12.94
C ALA A 473 29.28 -33.36 14.10
N ILE A 474 28.65 -33.76 15.18
CA ILE A 474 29.31 -34.34 16.37
C ILE A 474 28.72 -35.72 16.69
N GLU A 475 29.52 -36.57 17.27
CA GLU A 475 29.03 -37.81 17.84
C GLU A 475 28.39 -37.53 19.21
N CYS A 476 27.39 -38.35 19.58
CA CYS A 476 26.72 -38.20 20.89
C CYS A 476 27.73 -38.51 22.02
N PRO A 477 27.98 -37.58 22.94
CA PRO A 477 29.02 -37.75 23.96
C PRO A 477 28.59 -38.57 25.18
N PHE A 478 27.39 -39.14 25.17
CA PHE A 478 26.82 -39.94 26.25
C PHE A 478 26.17 -41.22 25.76
N THR A 479 25.99 -42.18 26.65
CA THR A 479 25.39 -43.48 26.38
C THR A 479 23.89 -43.50 26.61
N GLU A 480 23.20 -44.54 26.11
CA GLU A 480 21.75 -44.69 26.33
C GLU A 480 21.38 -44.83 27.81
N SER A 481 22.28 -45.42 28.64
CA SER A 481 22.08 -45.56 30.07
C SER A 481 22.15 -44.18 30.78
N GLU A 482 23.10 -43.32 30.39
CA GLU A 482 23.18 -41.93 30.88
C GLU A 482 21.94 -41.13 30.46
N PHE A 483 21.44 -41.35 29.26
CA PHE A 483 20.23 -40.68 28.79
C PHE A 483 18.99 -41.05 29.60
N LYS A 484 18.86 -42.31 30.00
CA LYS A 484 17.73 -42.79 30.82
C LYS A 484 17.80 -42.34 32.29
N THR A 485 19.00 -42.13 32.82
CA THR A 485 19.22 -41.66 34.19
C THR A 485 19.41 -40.16 34.30
N ARG A 486 19.02 -39.45 33.26
CA ARG A 486 19.22 -38.02 33.03
C ARG A 486 19.00 -37.16 34.27
N GLU A 487 20.04 -36.43 34.68
CA GLU A 487 19.93 -35.30 35.59
C GLU A 487 19.76 -34.03 34.72
N PRO A 488 18.79 -33.14 35.06
CA PRO A 488 18.52 -31.94 34.25
C PRO A 488 19.76 -31.06 34.07
N GLY A 489 20.09 -30.72 32.82
CA GLY A 489 21.20 -29.84 32.45
C GLY A 489 22.58 -30.46 32.31
N GLN A 490 22.79 -31.70 32.79
CA GLN A 490 24.10 -32.35 32.75
C GLN A 490 24.50 -32.85 31.36
N LEU A 491 23.56 -33.45 30.67
CA LEU A 491 23.79 -33.94 29.28
C LEU A 491 23.89 -32.81 28.30
N GLU A 492 23.11 -31.79 28.50
CA GLU A 492 23.10 -30.56 27.69
C GLU A 492 24.46 -29.88 27.78
N GLU A 493 25.00 -29.69 29.01
CA GLU A 493 26.31 -29.07 29.23
C GLU A 493 27.43 -29.89 28.60
N LYS A 494 27.43 -31.22 28.79
CA LYS A 494 28.42 -32.15 28.21
C LYS A 494 28.41 -32.11 26.70
N THR A 495 27.21 -32.05 26.12
CA THR A 495 27.04 -32.01 24.65
C THR A 495 27.43 -30.63 24.09
N PHE A 496 27.07 -29.56 24.79
CA PHE A 496 27.47 -28.23 24.41
C PHE A 496 28.98 -28.02 24.42
N GLN A 497 29.67 -28.46 25.46
CA GLN A 497 31.13 -28.41 25.50
C GLN A 497 31.76 -29.16 24.34
N HIS A 498 31.30 -30.40 24.05
CA HIS A 498 31.78 -31.16 22.92
C HIS A 498 31.53 -30.50 21.56
N ALA A 499 30.37 -29.85 21.40
CA ALA A 499 30.03 -29.09 20.21
C ALA A 499 30.94 -27.85 20.05
N MET A 500 31.21 -27.12 21.14
CA MET A 500 32.10 -25.96 21.13
C MET A 500 33.55 -26.33 20.85
N GLU A 501 34.05 -27.40 21.41
CA GLU A 501 35.39 -27.93 21.09
C GLU A 501 35.52 -28.28 19.60
N THR A 502 34.50 -28.92 19.06
CA THR A 502 34.49 -29.26 17.64
C THR A 502 34.41 -28.02 16.74
N PHE A 503 33.61 -27.05 17.13
CA PHE A 503 33.52 -25.76 16.43
C PHE A 503 34.86 -25.02 16.44
N THR A 504 35.52 -24.91 17.60
CA THR A 504 36.83 -24.26 17.75
C THR A 504 37.90 -24.95 16.90
N ARG A 505 37.94 -26.29 16.93
CA ARG A 505 38.88 -27.06 16.12
C ARG A 505 38.69 -26.85 14.60
N LYS A 506 37.44 -26.75 14.13
CA LYS A 506 37.12 -26.46 12.71
C LYS A 506 37.56 -25.04 12.33
N THR A 507 37.33 -24.07 13.22
CA THR A 507 37.76 -22.69 13.07
C THR A 507 39.27 -22.56 12.94
N GLU A 508 40.02 -23.21 13.84
CA GLU A 508 41.49 -23.24 13.83
C GLU A 508 42.03 -23.90 12.53
N ARG A 509 41.39 -24.94 12.05
CA ARG A 509 41.76 -25.58 10.80
C ARG A 509 41.60 -24.62 9.59
N ILE A 510 40.55 -23.85 9.54
CA ILE A 510 40.35 -22.81 8.49
C ILE A 510 41.48 -21.78 8.57
N CYS A 511 41.82 -21.29 9.77
CA CYS A 511 42.91 -20.36 9.97
C CYS A 511 44.25 -20.96 9.49
N GLN A 512 44.58 -22.16 9.87
CA GLN A 512 45.81 -22.85 9.49
C GLN A 512 45.94 -23.06 7.96
N GLN A 513 44.84 -23.33 7.27
CA GLN A 513 44.83 -23.46 5.80
C GLN A 513 44.97 -22.13 5.07
N ALA A 514 44.37 -21.07 5.58
CA ALA A 514 44.39 -19.76 4.95
C ALA A 514 45.69 -18.96 5.22
N LEU A 515 46.31 -19.16 6.38
CA LEU A 515 47.42 -18.35 6.86
C LEU A 515 48.66 -18.32 5.93
N PRO A 516 49.12 -19.44 5.34
CA PRO A 516 50.27 -19.44 4.44
C PRO A 516 50.05 -18.53 3.23
N VAL A 517 48.84 -18.61 2.64
CA VAL A 517 48.48 -17.83 1.45
C VAL A 517 48.39 -16.35 1.80
N ILE A 518 47.77 -16.02 2.93
CA ILE A 518 47.64 -14.61 3.37
C ILE A 518 48.98 -14.01 3.72
N LYS A 519 49.89 -14.75 4.37
CA LYS A 519 51.27 -14.30 4.62
C LYS A 519 52.00 -14.01 3.33
N GLN A 520 51.97 -14.92 2.37
CA GLN A 520 52.60 -14.74 1.08
C GLN A 520 52.08 -13.51 0.32
N VAL A 521 50.78 -13.31 0.31
CA VAL A 521 50.15 -12.14 -0.36
C VAL A 521 50.52 -10.85 0.36
N TYR A 522 50.50 -10.83 1.69
CA TYR A 522 50.83 -9.62 2.47
C TYR A 522 52.27 -9.22 2.32
N GLU A 523 53.23 -10.16 2.44
CA GLU A 523 54.67 -9.91 2.33
C GLU A 523 55.08 -9.48 0.93
N ASN A 524 54.46 -10.03 -0.12
CA ASN A 524 54.83 -9.71 -1.52
C ASN A 524 54.05 -8.53 -2.11
N GLN A 525 52.79 -8.35 -1.72
CA GLN A 525 51.84 -7.44 -2.39
C GLN A 525 51.04 -6.57 -1.43
N GLY A 526 51.33 -6.57 -0.12
CA GLY A 526 50.60 -5.83 0.90
C GLY A 526 50.64 -4.29 0.70
N HIS A 527 51.61 -3.78 -0.08
CA HIS A 527 51.67 -2.37 -0.46
C HIS A 527 50.74 -2.01 -1.65
N ILE A 528 50.23 -3.02 -2.38
CA ILE A 528 49.36 -2.84 -3.55
C ILE A 528 47.90 -3.06 -3.16
N PHE A 529 47.62 -4.10 -2.35
CA PHE A 529 46.28 -4.52 -2.01
C PHE A 529 45.99 -4.31 -0.53
N SER A 530 44.98 -3.50 -0.22
CA SER A 530 44.45 -3.35 1.13
C SER A 530 43.36 -4.39 1.45
N ARG A 531 42.66 -4.87 0.44
CA ARG A 531 41.56 -5.85 0.57
C ARG A 531 41.79 -7.05 -0.36
N ILE A 532 41.40 -8.22 0.12
CA ILE A 532 41.44 -9.50 -0.60
C ILE A 532 40.08 -10.19 -0.50
N VAL A 533 39.84 -11.10 -1.41
CA VAL A 533 38.68 -11.99 -1.35
C VAL A 533 39.19 -13.41 -1.04
N VAL A 534 38.76 -13.96 0.09
CA VAL A 534 39.11 -15.31 0.54
C VAL A 534 37.96 -16.25 0.21
N PRO A 535 38.15 -17.25 -0.67
CA PRO A 535 37.11 -18.22 -0.94
C PRO A 535 37.09 -19.31 0.15
N ILE A 536 35.91 -19.57 0.72
CA ILE A 536 35.67 -20.70 1.63
C ILE A 536 34.58 -21.58 1.02
N THR A 537 34.77 -22.87 1.02
CA THR A 537 33.84 -23.83 0.43
C THR A 537 33.57 -25.02 1.34
N ASP A 538 32.35 -25.53 1.31
CA ASP A 538 31.92 -26.79 1.90
C ASP A 538 31.89 -27.93 0.88
N GLY A 539 32.38 -27.68 -0.34
CA GLY A 539 32.35 -28.63 -1.47
C GLY A 539 31.09 -28.51 -2.34
N LYS A 540 30.04 -27.80 -1.90
CA LYS A 540 28.82 -27.54 -2.66
C LYS A 540 28.64 -26.07 -3.01
N GLN A 541 28.95 -25.18 -2.06
CA GLN A 541 28.88 -23.74 -2.21
C GLN A 541 30.24 -23.10 -1.97
N VAL A 542 30.48 -21.97 -2.64
CA VAL A 542 31.69 -21.16 -2.45
C VAL A 542 31.27 -19.80 -1.93
N TYR A 543 31.77 -19.44 -0.75
CA TYR A 543 31.58 -18.13 -0.15
C TYR A 543 32.80 -17.28 -0.42
N GLN A 544 32.60 -16.14 -1.07
CA GLN A 544 33.66 -15.17 -1.32
C GLN A 544 33.63 -14.11 -0.23
N LEU A 545 34.65 -14.11 0.63
CA LEU A 545 34.72 -13.23 1.78
C LEU A 545 35.63 -12.05 1.50
N PRO A 546 35.11 -10.82 1.42
CA PRO A 546 35.95 -9.64 1.35
C PRO A 546 36.58 -9.39 2.73
N CYS A 547 37.90 -9.46 2.82
CA CYS A 547 38.66 -9.28 4.06
C CYS A 547 39.69 -8.15 3.91
N ASP A 548 39.99 -7.46 5.00
CA ASP A 548 41.16 -6.60 5.08
C ASP A 548 42.43 -7.45 5.18
N LEU A 549 43.39 -7.22 4.28
CA LEU A 549 44.57 -8.04 4.20
C LEU A 549 45.49 -7.87 5.41
N LYS A 550 45.65 -6.64 5.91
CA LYS A 550 46.46 -6.37 7.07
C LYS A 550 45.88 -7.00 8.34
N GLU A 551 44.57 -6.81 8.54
CA GLU A 551 43.86 -7.39 9.67
C GLU A 551 43.91 -8.93 9.63
N ALA A 552 43.76 -9.53 8.44
CA ALA A 552 43.89 -10.98 8.29
C ALA A 552 45.29 -11.51 8.64
N TYR A 553 46.34 -10.75 8.28
CA TYR A 553 47.71 -11.06 8.64
C TYR A 553 47.97 -10.90 10.14
N ASP A 554 47.61 -9.74 10.73
CA ASP A 554 47.86 -9.40 12.14
C ASP A 554 47.11 -10.32 13.11
N THR A 555 45.93 -10.81 12.72
CA THR A 555 45.09 -11.71 13.54
C THR A 555 45.29 -13.20 13.26
N GLU A 556 46.31 -13.56 12.45
CA GLU A 556 46.54 -14.95 12.03
C GLU A 556 45.28 -15.62 11.44
N CYS A 557 44.56 -14.90 10.58
CA CYS A 557 43.31 -15.30 9.92
C CYS A 557 42.07 -15.42 10.82
N ARG A 558 42.13 -15.02 12.10
CA ARG A 558 40.93 -15.01 12.96
C ARG A 558 39.89 -14.00 12.46
N SER A 559 40.31 -12.87 11.88
CA SER A 559 39.37 -11.92 11.26
C SER A 559 38.65 -12.52 10.05
N VAL A 560 39.28 -13.41 9.28
CA VAL A 560 38.68 -14.12 8.15
C VAL A 560 37.53 -15.02 8.63
N VAL A 561 37.75 -15.76 9.73
CA VAL A 561 36.72 -16.60 10.33
C VAL A 561 35.56 -15.76 10.87
N LYS A 562 35.83 -14.67 11.57
CA LYS A 562 34.79 -13.74 12.03
C LYS A 562 33.97 -13.18 10.85
N GLN A 563 34.63 -12.85 9.77
CA GLN A 563 33.95 -12.40 8.54
C GLN A 563 33.07 -13.50 7.94
N PHE A 564 33.54 -14.75 7.97
CA PHE A 564 32.75 -15.89 7.53
C PHE A 564 31.50 -16.10 8.39
N GLU A 565 31.68 -16.13 9.71
CA GLU A 565 30.56 -16.21 10.66
C GLU A 565 29.54 -15.10 10.45
N LYS A 566 30.00 -13.86 10.26
CA LYS A 566 29.17 -12.69 9.98
C LYS A 566 28.36 -12.86 8.68
N VAL A 567 29.00 -13.26 7.59
CA VAL A 567 28.35 -13.43 6.29
C VAL A 567 27.29 -14.53 6.35
N ILE A 568 27.60 -15.66 7.00
CA ILE A 568 26.65 -16.76 7.15
C ILE A 568 25.45 -16.34 8.01
N MET A 569 25.69 -15.71 9.15
CA MET A 569 24.60 -15.23 10.03
C MET A 569 23.67 -14.25 9.30
N LEU A 570 24.25 -13.26 8.61
CA LEU A 570 23.46 -12.28 7.86
C LEU A 570 22.63 -12.95 6.76
N ARG A 571 23.24 -13.87 6.01
CA ARG A 571 22.54 -14.59 4.94
C ARG A 571 21.36 -15.41 5.48
N ILE A 572 21.58 -16.18 6.54
CA ILE A 572 20.53 -17.00 7.15
C ILE A 572 19.40 -16.13 7.72
N ILE A 573 19.76 -15.04 8.43
CA ILE A 573 18.76 -14.10 8.96
C ILE A 573 17.93 -13.51 7.81
N ASP A 574 18.58 -13.04 6.76
CA ASP A 574 17.91 -12.38 5.63
C ASP A 574 17.01 -13.37 4.86
N ASP A 575 17.50 -14.58 4.56
CA ASP A 575 16.74 -15.56 3.83
C ASP A 575 15.56 -16.12 4.67
N SER A 576 15.76 -16.37 5.96
CA SER A 576 14.70 -16.82 6.85
C SER A 576 13.64 -15.73 7.08
N TRP A 577 14.06 -14.47 7.14
CA TRP A 577 13.14 -13.34 7.29
C TRP A 577 12.28 -13.14 6.04
N LYS A 578 12.88 -13.21 4.86
CA LYS A 578 12.14 -13.15 3.58
C LYS A 578 11.09 -14.27 3.47
N GLU A 579 11.48 -15.48 3.86
CA GLU A 579 10.57 -16.62 3.85
C GLU A 579 9.44 -16.46 4.88
N ASN A 580 9.73 -15.95 6.08
CA ASN A 580 8.71 -15.63 7.06
C ASN A 580 7.71 -14.56 6.54
N LEU A 581 8.20 -13.53 5.85
CA LEU A 581 7.33 -12.52 5.23
C LEU A 581 6.43 -13.15 4.15
N ARG A 582 6.98 -14.04 3.33
CA ARG A 582 6.21 -14.75 2.31
C ARG A 582 5.09 -15.60 2.93
N GLN A 583 5.40 -16.39 3.97
CA GLN A 583 4.42 -17.22 4.67
C GLN A 583 3.33 -16.40 5.36
N LEU A 584 3.70 -15.24 5.92
CA LEU A 584 2.73 -14.34 6.55
C LEU A 584 1.82 -13.67 5.52
N ASP A 585 2.32 -13.35 4.34
CA ASP A 585 1.49 -12.81 3.26
C ASP A 585 0.51 -13.88 2.76
N GLU A 586 0.94 -15.14 2.60
CA GLU A 586 0.05 -16.26 2.28
C GLU A 586 -1.05 -16.45 3.35
N LEU A 587 -0.70 -16.33 4.63
CA LEU A 587 -1.67 -16.46 5.73
C LEU A 587 -2.72 -15.33 5.75
N LYS A 588 -2.40 -14.13 5.25
CA LYS A 588 -3.37 -13.01 5.16
C LYS A 588 -4.47 -13.28 4.13
N HIS A 589 -4.18 -14.12 3.14
CA HIS A 589 -5.08 -14.42 2.02
C HIS A 589 -5.81 -15.75 2.15
N SER A 590 -5.46 -16.57 3.16
CA SER A 590 -6.17 -17.78 3.53
C SER A 590 -7.29 -17.50 4.54
#